data_4e50f6977382fbf76ddb1920ffa7b899
#
_entry.id   4e50f6977382fbf76ddb1920ffa7b899
#
_cell.length_a   1.000
_cell.length_b   1.000
_cell.length_c   1.000
_cell.angle_alpha   90.00
_cell.angle_beta   90.00
_cell.angle_gamma   90.00
#
_symmetry.space_group_name_H-M   'P 1'
#
loop_
_entity.id
_entity.type
_entity.pdbx_description
1 polymer ?
#
loop_
_entity_poly.entity_id
_entity_poly.type
_entity_poly.pdbx_seq_one_letter_code
_entity_poly.pdbx_strand_id
1 'polypeptide(L)'
;MKNLISLLFLCLPFLVHAQTDEKYLEGAITLKNGKVTFSTEMVTPAMTKEQIYETILDWANKRFQPTEKMNARVLFQNPEEGSIAIGGEEYLVFSNSALSLDRTRIYYQMKVLCENGKSNIEMSRIRYWYDEARDGGEKYEAENWIVDEWGLNKSKTKLAPICGKFRKKTIDLKDELFMEIQSVLGNKMIELGLKPAPITPEAQVQIVQAQPISKPVEIMQSEPTPEKVSHTSDDLETIITQSSRMTITAGNDEQFEISKECWGGFGELFGKKVVFCLIDTQKTMGNLLMTQSENYKISFYQSNNNQPVIVINCKKLMAQTINGEEAKKMSSNCIVGKSYNMYVGEIIK
;
A
#
# COMPACT_ATOMS: atom_id res chain seq x y z
N MET A 1 52.59 -45.67 -3.82
CA MET A 1 51.93 -44.84 -4.83
C MET A 1 50.79 -44.10 -4.12
N LYS A 2 51.00 -42.80 -3.83
CA LYS A 2 50.12 -42.01 -3.04
C LYS A 2 49.22 -41.21 -3.99
N ASN A 3 47.92 -41.46 -4.00
CA ASN A 3 46.96 -40.73 -4.79
C ASN A 3 46.65 -39.36 -4.13
N LEU A 4 47.07 -38.30 -4.76
CA LEU A 4 46.80 -36.92 -4.39
C LEU A 4 45.44 -36.55 -5.01
N ILE A 5 44.39 -36.56 -4.21
CA ILE A 5 43.05 -36.05 -4.61
C ILE A 5 43.09 -34.53 -4.47
N SER A 6 43.22 -33.87 -5.61
CA SER A 6 43.09 -32.39 -5.70
C SER A 6 41.64 -32.01 -5.53
N LEU A 7 41.30 -31.43 -4.38
CA LEU A 7 39.98 -30.85 -4.08
C LEU A 7 39.88 -29.47 -4.76
N LEU A 8 39.33 -29.46 -5.95
CA LEU A 8 39.03 -28.22 -6.68
C LEU A 8 37.82 -27.55 -6.01
N PHE A 9 38.10 -26.58 -5.14
CA PHE A 9 37.05 -25.74 -4.55
C PHE A 9 36.55 -24.81 -5.66
N LEU A 10 35.38 -25.16 -6.24
CA LEU A 10 34.69 -24.36 -7.20
C LEU A 10 34.02 -23.18 -6.42
N CYS A 11 34.69 -22.03 -6.33
CA CYS A 11 34.10 -20.79 -5.87
C CYS A 11 33.07 -20.34 -6.90
N LEU A 12 31.83 -20.74 -6.73
CA LEU A 12 30.69 -20.08 -7.39
C LEU A 12 30.53 -18.68 -6.78
N PRO A 13 30.67 -17.61 -7.56
CA PRO A 13 30.30 -16.31 -7.07
C PRO A 13 28.79 -16.33 -6.84
N PHE A 14 28.36 -16.25 -5.59
CA PHE A 14 27.00 -15.91 -5.26
C PHE A 14 26.77 -14.48 -5.78
N LEU A 15 26.20 -14.37 -6.96
CA LEU A 15 25.57 -13.15 -7.44
C LEU A 15 24.37 -12.90 -6.56
N VAL A 16 24.60 -12.25 -5.42
CA VAL A 16 23.54 -11.60 -4.65
C VAL A 16 23.05 -10.46 -5.53
N HIS A 17 22.06 -10.73 -6.36
CA HIS A 17 21.28 -9.68 -7.00
C HIS A 17 20.52 -9.01 -5.86
N ALA A 18 21.03 -7.88 -5.38
CA ALA A 18 20.25 -6.96 -4.58
C ALA A 18 19.11 -6.47 -5.49
N GLN A 19 17.95 -7.07 -5.37
CA GLN A 19 16.73 -6.61 -6.03
C GLN A 19 16.46 -5.20 -5.52
N THR A 20 16.69 -4.22 -6.38
CA THR A 20 16.28 -2.85 -6.11
C THR A 20 14.78 -2.80 -6.37
N ASP A 21 14.01 -2.50 -5.33
CA ASP A 21 12.56 -2.35 -5.47
C ASP A 21 12.27 -1.27 -6.50
N GLU A 22 11.53 -1.59 -7.55
CA GLU A 22 11.17 -0.67 -8.66
C GLU A 22 10.52 0.63 -8.19
N LYS A 23 9.84 0.61 -7.03
CA LYS A 23 9.21 1.79 -6.44
C LYS A 23 10.18 2.95 -6.16
N TYR A 24 11.49 2.70 -6.17
CA TYR A 24 12.51 3.72 -5.97
C TYR A 24 13.18 4.17 -7.26
N LEU A 25 12.86 3.55 -8.40
CA LEU A 25 13.53 3.80 -9.67
C LEU A 25 12.94 4.98 -10.44
N GLU A 26 13.18 5.04 -11.73
CA GLU A 26 12.78 6.13 -12.60
C GLU A 26 11.29 6.49 -12.46
N GLY A 27 11.01 7.80 -12.35
CA GLY A 27 9.66 8.30 -12.17
C GLY A 27 9.09 8.24 -10.75
N ALA A 28 9.82 7.65 -9.77
CA ALA A 28 9.37 7.62 -8.37
C ALA A 28 9.37 9.00 -7.69
N ILE A 29 10.17 9.94 -8.21
CA ILE A 29 10.23 11.33 -7.72
C ILE A 29 9.54 12.24 -8.72
N THR A 30 8.50 12.92 -8.26
CA THR A 30 7.77 13.89 -9.08
C THR A 30 8.22 15.31 -8.79
N LEU A 31 8.34 16.12 -9.84
CA LEU A 31 8.65 17.55 -9.75
C LEU A 31 7.41 18.37 -10.11
N LYS A 32 7.00 19.26 -9.21
CA LYS A 32 5.94 20.24 -9.43
C LYS A 32 6.55 21.64 -9.28
N ASN A 33 6.55 22.41 -10.37
CA ASN A 33 7.19 23.72 -10.41
C ASN A 33 8.68 23.69 -9.99
N GLY A 34 9.41 22.67 -10.42
CA GLY A 34 10.83 22.50 -10.10
C GLY A 34 11.12 22.06 -8.66
N LYS A 35 10.10 21.69 -7.88
CA LYS A 35 10.22 21.21 -6.50
C LYS A 35 9.80 19.75 -6.39
N VAL A 36 10.58 18.96 -5.65
CA VAL A 36 10.19 17.58 -5.30
C VAL A 36 8.90 17.63 -4.51
N THR A 37 7.89 16.95 -5.05
CA THR A 37 6.54 16.97 -4.49
C THR A 37 5.92 15.60 -4.61
N PHE A 38 5.48 15.05 -3.49
CA PHE A 38 4.67 13.85 -3.44
C PHE A 38 3.23 14.26 -3.12
N SER A 39 2.27 13.76 -3.88
CA SER A 39 0.86 14.06 -3.65
C SER A 39 -0.01 12.83 -3.78
N THR A 40 -1.08 12.81 -3.01
CA THR A 40 -2.12 11.77 -3.09
C THR A 40 -3.48 12.37 -2.77
N GLU A 41 -4.52 11.81 -3.38
CA GLU A 41 -5.91 12.04 -2.98
C GLU A 41 -6.39 10.83 -2.19
N MET A 42 -6.98 11.05 -1.02
CA MET A 42 -7.62 10.03 -0.21
C MET A 42 -9.13 10.21 -0.27
N VAL A 43 -9.81 9.20 -0.77
CA VAL A 43 -11.27 9.23 -0.98
C VAL A 43 -11.97 8.58 0.21
N THR A 44 -12.83 9.34 0.87
CA THR A 44 -13.63 8.93 2.03
C THR A 44 -15.08 9.40 1.84
N PRO A 45 -15.82 8.85 0.87
CA PRO A 45 -17.04 9.47 0.29
C PRO A 45 -18.18 9.66 1.29
N ALA A 46 -18.17 8.96 2.41
CA ALA A 46 -19.18 9.06 3.46
C ALA A 46 -18.82 10.03 4.59
N MET A 47 -17.62 10.61 4.57
CA MET A 47 -17.20 11.57 5.60
C MET A 47 -17.43 13.02 5.16
N THR A 48 -17.81 13.88 6.11
CA THR A 48 -17.85 15.33 5.86
C THR A 48 -16.45 15.93 5.92
N LYS A 49 -16.27 17.12 5.38
CA LYS A 49 -15.04 17.89 5.45
C LYS A 49 -14.55 18.04 6.90
N GLU A 50 -15.45 18.36 7.82
CA GLU A 50 -15.16 18.54 9.24
C GLU A 50 -14.63 17.26 9.87
N GLN A 51 -15.27 16.12 9.61
CA GLN A 51 -14.82 14.81 10.12
C GLN A 51 -13.43 14.42 9.62
N ILE A 52 -13.17 14.65 8.32
CA ILE A 52 -11.86 14.41 7.71
C ILE A 52 -10.81 15.33 8.34
N TYR A 53 -11.13 16.63 8.44
CA TYR A 53 -10.24 17.65 8.99
C TYR A 53 -9.86 17.35 10.44
N GLU A 54 -10.84 17.11 11.31
CA GLU A 54 -10.60 16.80 12.72
C GLU A 54 -9.77 15.53 12.89
N THR A 55 -10.07 14.50 12.10
CA THR A 55 -9.32 13.23 12.15
C THR A 55 -7.86 13.41 11.76
N ILE A 56 -7.58 14.14 10.67
CA ILE A 56 -6.21 14.37 10.23
C ILE A 56 -5.48 15.33 11.17
N LEU A 57 -6.17 16.35 11.69
CA LEU A 57 -5.57 17.30 12.64
C LEU A 57 -5.19 16.61 13.96
N ASP A 58 -6.04 15.72 14.47
CA ASP A 58 -5.75 14.93 15.68
C ASP A 58 -4.54 14.01 15.47
N TRP A 59 -4.46 13.31 14.33
CA TRP A 59 -3.28 12.55 13.96
C TRP A 59 -2.04 13.43 13.87
N ALA A 60 -2.13 14.57 13.18
CA ALA A 60 -1.00 15.47 13.00
C ALA A 60 -0.46 16.00 14.35
N ASN A 61 -1.35 16.37 15.27
CA ASN A 61 -0.98 16.83 16.60
C ASN A 61 -0.35 15.73 17.47
N LYS A 62 -0.68 14.45 17.23
CA LYS A 62 -0.06 13.31 17.93
C LYS A 62 1.28 12.93 17.31
N ARG A 63 1.37 12.92 15.98
CA ARG A 63 2.55 12.48 15.23
C ARG A 63 3.68 13.51 15.22
N PHE A 64 3.33 14.80 15.16
CA PHE A 64 4.28 15.90 15.04
C PHE A 64 4.30 16.73 16.31
N GLN A 65 5.14 16.29 17.25
CA GLN A 65 5.35 17.02 18.49
C GLN A 65 6.79 17.52 18.59
N PRO A 66 6.99 18.77 18.97
CA PRO A 66 8.35 19.29 19.17
C PRO A 66 9.01 18.57 20.34
N THR A 67 10.31 18.31 20.20
CA THR A 67 11.18 17.80 21.24
C THR A 67 12.32 18.79 21.46
N GLU A 68 13.20 18.53 22.42
CA GLU A 68 14.40 19.36 22.61
C GLU A 68 15.29 19.49 21.36
N LYS A 69 15.25 18.46 20.48
CA LYS A 69 16.13 18.37 19.30
C LYS A 69 15.41 18.53 17.97
N MET A 70 14.09 18.42 17.96
CA MET A 70 13.26 18.40 16.73
C MET A 70 12.10 19.37 16.87
N ASN A 71 11.80 20.08 15.80
CA ASN A 71 10.78 21.12 15.79
C ASN A 71 9.59 20.75 14.87
N ALA A 72 9.26 19.45 14.83
CA ALA A 72 8.10 18.97 14.10
C ALA A 72 6.81 19.44 14.79
N ARG A 73 5.89 20.03 14.01
CA ARG A 73 4.60 20.51 14.54
C ARG A 73 3.62 20.88 13.46
N VAL A 74 2.35 21.02 13.82
CA VAL A 74 1.36 21.71 13.01
C VAL A 74 1.72 23.20 12.95
N LEU A 75 1.90 23.72 11.74
CA LEU A 75 2.30 25.11 11.47
C LEU A 75 1.10 26.04 11.25
N PHE A 76 0.04 25.49 10.67
CA PHE A 76 -1.16 26.23 10.32
C PHE A 76 -2.36 25.29 10.28
N GLN A 77 -3.50 25.82 10.69
CA GLN A 77 -4.80 25.12 10.66
C GLN A 77 -5.90 26.12 10.37
N ASN A 78 -6.80 25.77 9.46
CA ASN A 78 -7.99 26.55 9.13
C ASN A 78 -9.17 25.60 8.88
N PRO A 79 -10.07 25.44 9.85
CA PRO A 79 -11.22 24.54 9.73
C PRO A 79 -12.23 25.01 8.68
N GLU A 80 -12.38 26.33 8.48
CA GLU A 80 -13.32 26.87 7.49
C GLU A 80 -12.93 26.48 6.06
N GLU A 81 -11.63 26.55 5.75
CA GLU A 81 -11.08 26.12 4.46
C GLU A 81 -10.77 24.63 4.41
N GLY A 82 -10.78 23.92 5.54
CA GLY A 82 -10.37 22.53 5.63
C GLY A 82 -8.86 22.33 5.43
N SER A 83 -8.03 23.38 5.67
CA SER A 83 -6.60 23.34 5.36
C SER A 83 -5.72 23.16 6.60
N ILE A 84 -4.71 22.28 6.49
CA ILE A 84 -3.71 22.02 7.52
C ILE A 84 -2.33 22.08 6.87
N ALA A 85 -1.37 22.76 7.52
CA ALA A 85 0.03 22.72 7.15
C ALA A 85 0.88 22.19 8.32
N ILE A 86 1.74 21.24 8.03
CA ILE A 86 2.58 20.55 8.99
C ILE A 86 4.05 20.73 8.61
N GLY A 87 4.89 21.05 9.57
CA GLY A 87 6.35 21.01 9.43
C GLY A 87 6.88 19.73 10.03
N GLY A 88 7.42 18.87 9.19
CA GLY A 88 8.07 17.64 9.60
C GLY A 88 9.58 17.83 9.80
N GLU A 89 10.12 17.24 10.85
CA GLU A 89 11.55 17.18 11.16
C GLU A 89 11.82 15.87 11.88
N GLU A 90 12.64 14.99 11.29
CA GLU A 90 12.97 13.69 11.88
C GLU A 90 14.27 13.11 11.33
N TYR A 91 14.75 11.98 11.85
CA TYR A 91 15.92 11.30 11.34
C TYR A 91 15.59 10.18 10.36
N LEU A 92 16.19 10.23 9.18
CA LEU A 92 16.28 9.07 8.30
C LEU A 92 17.54 8.29 8.65
N VAL A 93 17.37 7.09 9.19
CA VAL A 93 18.48 6.20 9.53
C VAL A 93 18.79 5.29 8.34
N PHE A 94 20.00 5.40 7.82
CA PHE A 94 20.50 4.61 6.69
C PHE A 94 21.11 3.28 7.17
N SER A 95 21.95 3.36 8.21
CA SER A 95 22.46 2.19 8.90
C SER A 95 22.65 2.47 10.40
N ASN A 96 22.45 1.45 11.20
CA ASN A 96 22.66 1.49 12.63
C ASN A 96 23.48 0.27 13.03
N SER A 97 24.79 0.42 13.13
CA SER A 97 25.71 -0.62 13.59
C SER A 97 26.34 -0.21 14.93
N ALA A 98 26.88 -1.18 15.66
CA ALA A 98 27.47 -0.94 16.98
C ALA A 98 28.60 0.13 16.97
N LEU A 99 29.22 0.36 15.81
CA LEU A 99 30.35 1.30 15.67
C LEU A 99 30.06 2.51 14.80
N SER A 100 28.92 2.57 14.12
CA SER A 100 28.59 3.65 13.19
C SER A 100 27.10 3.84 13.01
N LEU A 101 26.63 5.04 13.29
CA LEU A 101 25.27 5.49 13.02
C LEU A 101 25.30 6.41 11.80
N ASP A 102 24.81 5.92 10.66
CA ASP A 102 24.66 6.72 9.43
C ASP A 102 23.21 7.18 9.30
N ARG A 103 22.98 8.48 9.43
CA ARG A 103 21.65 9.10 9.39
C ARG A 103 21.71 10.51 8.86
N THR A 104 20.58 11.03 8.39
CA THR A 104 20.38 12.43 8.08
C THR A 104 19.15 12.97 8.80
N ARG A 105 19.16 14.23 9.14
CA ARG A 105 17.94 14.94 9.53
C ARG A 105 17.21 15.37 8.26
N ILE A 106 15.93 15.03 8.14
CA ILE A 106 15.07 15.47 7.07
C ILE A 106 14.10 16.54 7.55
N TYR A 107 13.89 17.54 6.73
CA TYR A 107 12.88 18.58 6.90
C TYR A 107 11.93 18.51 5.72
N TYR A 108 10.65 18.64 5.97
CA TYR A 108 9.63 18.67 4.93
C TYR A 108 8.40 19.44 5.37
N GLN A 109 7.56 19.80 4.43
CA GLN A 109 6.25 20.36 4.69
C GLN A 109 5.18 19.45 4.12
N MET A 110 4.17 19.15 4.92
CA MET A 110 2.93 18.55 4.42
C MET A 110 1.83 19.60 4.39
N LYS A 111 1.04 19.59 3.32
CA LYS A 111 -0.19 20.35 3.18
C LYS A 111 -1.33 19.39 2.98
N VAL A 112 -2.40 19.61 3.70
CA VAL A 112 -3.64 18.84 3.58
C VAL A 112 -4.77 19.82 3.26
N LEU A 113 -5.57 19.46 2.29
CA LEU A 113 -6.82 20.15 1.97
C LEU A 113 -7.95 19.14 2.07
N CYS A 114 -8.86 19.35 3.01
CA CYS A 114 -10.01 18.50 3.29
C CYS A 114 -11.25 19.07 2.59
N GLU A 115 -11.97 18.21 1.89
CA GLU A 115 -13.24 18.49 1.23
C GLU A 115 -14.25 17.42 1.65
N ASN A 116 -15.52 17.61 1.33
CA ASN A 116 -16.51 16.55 1.56
C ASN A 116 -16.15 15.30 0.74
N GLY A 117 -15.99 14.18 1.43
CA GLY A 117 -15.73 12.91 0.81
C GLY A 117 -14.29 12.65 0.36
N LYS A 118 -13.35 13.59 0.57
CA LYS A 118 -11.96 13.41 0.18
C LYS A 118 -10.97 14.36 0.86
N SER A 119 -9.71 14.02 0.81
CA SER A 119 -8.61 14.93 1.17
C SER A 119 -7.45 14.84 0.19
N ASN A 120 -6.85 15.98 -0.11
CA ASN A 120 -5.65 16.10 -0.93
C ASN A 120 -4.46 16.37 -0.02
N ILE A 121 -3.42 15.53 -0.13
CA ILE A 121 -2.23 15.60 0.70
C ILE A 121 -1.02 15.81 -0.20
N GLU A 122 -0.20 16.78 0.16
CA GLU A 122 1.04 17.11 -0.55
C GLU A 122 2.20 17.16 0.45
N MET A 123 3.29 16.43 0.18
CA MET A 123 4.58 16.53 0.88
C MET A 123 5.60 17.19 -0.04
N SER A 124 6.19 18.28 0.40
CA SER A 124 7.10 19.11 -0.41
C SER A 124 8.13 19.85 0.45
N ARG A 125 8.97 20.69 -0.15
CA ARG A 125 10.02 21.47 0.53
C ARG A 125 10.99 20.58 1.32
N ILE A 126 11.38 19.46 0.72
CA ILE A 126 12.20 18.44 1.35
C ILE A 126 13.67 18.87 1.32
N ARG A 127 14.30 18.85 2.50
CA ARG A 127 15.70 19.20 2.69
C ARG A 127 16.35 18.24 3.66
N TYR A 128 17.66 18.10 3.57
CA TYR A 128 18.45 17.24 4.43
C TYR A 128 19.53 18.02 5.14
N TRP A 129 19.85 17.61 6.35
CA TRP A 129 21.05 18.04 7.07
C TRP A 129 21.78 16.75 7.50
N TYR A 130 22.84 16.44 6.72
CA TYR A 130 23.58 15.20 6.86
C TYR A 130 24.83 15.41 7.69
N ASP A 131 25.18 14.40 8.51
CA ASP A 131 26.37 14.39 9.38
C ASP A 131 26.52 15.66 10.26
N GLU A 132 25.40 16.14 10.80
CA GLU A 132 25.30 17.38 11.58
C GLU A 132 26.26 17.46 12.78
N ALA A 133 26.77 16.31 13.27
CA ALA A 133 27.71 16.21 14.37
C ALA A 133 29.17 16.45 13.95
N ARG A 134 29.46 16.48 12.65
CA ARG A 134 30.81 16.68 12.11
C ARG A 134 30.88 18.01 11.40
N ASP A 135 31.67 18.93 11.93
CA ASP A 135 31.99 20.26 11.33
C ASP A 135 30.73 21.05 10.89
N GLY A 136 29.60 20.83 11.59
CA GLY A 136 28.31 21.47 11.28
C GLY A 136 27.50 20.79 10.18
N GLY A 137 28.00 19.68 9.62
CA GLY A 137 27.31 18.87 8.61
C GLY A 137 27.07 19.56 7.27
N GLU A 138 26.43 18.86 6.35
CA GLU A 138 26.13 19.33 5.00
C GLU A 138 24.62 19.40 4.76
N LYS A 139 24.17 20.43 4.05
CA LYS A 139 22.76 20.66 3.74
C LYS A 139 22.49 20.42 2.26
N TYR A 140 21.45 19.64 1.97
CA TYR A 140 21.04 19.29 0.62
C TYR A 140 19.55 19.59 0.40
N GLU A 141 19.22 20.12 -0.77
CA GLU A 141 17.85 20.23 -1.26
C GLU A 141 17.49 18.94 -2.02
N ALA A 142 16.29 18.43 -1.84
CA ALA A 142 15.84 17.19 -2.49
C ALA A 142 15.94 17.26 -4.02
N GLU A 143 15.67 18.41 -4.60
CA GLU A 143 15.74 18.68 -6.04
C GLU A 143 17.12 18.42 -6.64
N ASN A 144 18.17 18.62 -5.84
CA ASN A 144 19.56 18.42 -6.25
C ASN A 144 20.18 17.15 -5.69
N TRP A 145 19.36 16.27 -5.07
CA TRP A 145 19.92 15.13 -4.35
C TRP A 145 19.22 13.80 -4.64
N ILE A 146 17.87 13.80 -4.71
CA ILE A 146 17.11 12.54 -4.84
C ILE A 146 16.38 12.36 -6.16
N VAL A 147 16.37 13.33 -7.06
CA VAL A 147 15.78 13.19 -8.40
C VAL A 147 16.51 12.13 -9.22
N ASP A 148 15.95 11.73 -10.34
CA ASP A 148 16.48 10.62 -11.15
C ASP A 148 17.93 10.81 -11.59
N GLU A 149 18.34 12.07 -11.86
CA GLU A 149 19.70 12.41 -12.27
C GLU A 149 20.76 12.12 -11.19
N TRP A 150 20.41 12.27 -9.91
CA TRP A 150 21.33 12.13 -8.78
C TRP A 150 21.08 10.89 -7.95
N GLY A 151 19.81 10.55 -7.76
CA GLY A 151 19.37 9.41 -6.94
C GLY A 151 19.54 8.05 -7.59
N LEU A 152 19.74 8.00 -8.93
CA LEU A 152 19.89 6.78 -9.70
C LEU A 152 21.25 6.72 -10.42
N ASN A 153 21.63 5.51 -10.84
CA ASN A 153 22.76 5.29 -11.73
C ASN A 153 22.43 5.80 -13.15
N LYS A 154 23.43 5.90 -14.02
CA LYS A 154 23.26 6.42 -15.38
C LYS A 154 22.19 5.69 -16.21
N SER A 155 22.02 4.40 -16.01
CA SER A 155 21.00 3.59 -16.69
C SER A 155 19.64 3.63 -16.00
N LYS A 156 19.52 4.33 -14.88
CA LYS A 156 18.29 4.45 -14.04
C LYS A 156 17.70 3.15 -13.53
N THR A 157 18.48 2.07 -13.55
CA THR A 157 18.08 0.73 -13.16
C THR A 157 18.44 0.38 -11.72
N LYS A 158 19.22 1.24 -11.03
CA LYS A 158 19.66 1.04 -9.65
C LYS A 158 19.81 2.38 -8.94
N LEU A 159 19.67 2.35 -7.64
CA LEU A 159 19.95 3.49 -6.78
C LEU A 159 21.43 3.90 -6.87
N ALA A 160 21.71 5.21 -6.86
CA ALA A 160 23.07 5.73 -6.77
C ALA A 160 23.68 5.40 -5.40
N PRO A 161 25.00 5.18 -5.31
CA PRO A 161 25.63 4.74 -4.06
C PRO A 161 25.42 5.68 -2.86
N ILE A 162 25.43 7.00 -3.08
CA ILE A 162 25.29 8.00 -2.01
C ILE A 162 23.88 8.54 -1.96
N CYS A 163 23.41 9.18 -3.03
CA CYS A 163 22.09 9.84 -3.07
C CYS A 163 20.93 8.85 -3.02
N GLY A 164 21.16 7.61 -3.49
CA GLY A 164 20.13 6.56 -3.51
C GLY A 164 19.61 6.18 -2.14
N LYS A 165 20.42 6.21 -1.08
CA LYS A 165 19.95 5.94 0.28
C LYS A 165 18.98 7.03 0.79
N PHE A 166 19.22 8.29 0.43
CA PHE A 166 18.31 9.40 0.73
C PHE A 166 16.99 9.25 -0.02
N ARG A 167 17.08 8.98 -1.34
CA ARG A 167 15.93 8.74 -2.19
C ARG A 167 15.03 7.63 -1.62
N LYS A 168 15.62 6.46 -1.33
CA LYS A 168 14.92 5.31 -0.76
C LYS A 168 14.20 5.67 0.53
N LYS A 169 14.91 6.23 1.48
CA LYS A 169 14.37 6.55 2.80
C LYS A 169 13.34 7.67 2.77
N THR A 170 13.46 8.62 1.84
CA THR A 170 12.44 9.68 1.66
C THR A 170 11.15 9.11 1.09
N ILE A 171 11.23 8.18 0.12
CA ILE A 171 10.05 7.51 -0.42
C ILE A 171 9.40 6.63 0.66
N ASP A 172 10.21 5.89 1.44
CA ASP A 172 9.70 5.06 2.55
C ASP A 172 8.97 5.92 3.59
N LEU A 173 9.53 7.06 4.00
CA LEU A 173 8.90 8.00 4.92
C LEU A 173 7.58 8.56 4.36
N LYS A 174 7.58 8.97 3.10
CA LYS A 174 6.37 9.44 2.43
C LYS A 174 5.28 8.35 2.43
N ASP A 175 5.64 7.11 2.11
CA ASP A 175 4.71 5.98 2.13
C ASP A 175 4.16 5.75 3.54
N GLU A 176 5.01 5.79 4.57
CA GLU A 176 4.63 5.67 5.98
C GLU A 176 3.62 6.74 6.38
N LEU A 177 3.91 8.02 6.15
CA LEU A 177 3.04 9.13 6.50
C LEU A 177 1.68 9.07 5.79
N PHE A 178 1.67 8.72 4.50
CA PHE A 178 0.43 8.59 3.74
C PHE A 178 -0.40 7.40 4.23
N MET A 179 0.24 6.27 4.58
CA MET A 179 -0.45 5.13 5.17
C MET A 179 -1.01 5.43 6.57
N GLU A 180 -0.29 6.20 7.40
CA GLU A 180 -0.79 6.61 8.71
C GLU A 180 -2.08 7.43 8.57
N ILE A 181 -2.09 8.45 7.70
CA ILE A 181 -3.29 9.26 7.45
C ILE A 181 -4.45 8.39 6.93
N GLN A 182 -4.16 7.52 5.97
CA GLN A 182 -5.11 6.58 5.43
C GLN A 182 -5.72 5.69 6.51
N SER A 183 -4.89 5.20 7.43
CA SER A 183 -5.30 4.35 8.55
C SER A 183 -6.22 5.10 9.51
N VAL A 184 -5.88 6.33 9.91
CA VAL A 184 -6.73 7.08 10.86
C VAL A 184 -8.08 7.48 10.23
N LEU A 185 -8.11 7.83 8.95
CA LEU A 185 -9.34 8.10 8.23
C LEU A 185 -10.24 6.85 8.14
N GLY A 186 -9.64 5.71 7.82
CA GLY A 186 -10.38 4.46 7.77
C GLY A 186 -10.91 4.02 9.14
N ASN A 187 -10.12 4.16 10.19
CA ASN A 187 -10.57 3.89 11.56
C ASN A 187 -11.74 4.79 11.95
N LYS A 188 -11.69 6.06 11.56
CA LYS A 188 -12.77 7.01 11.84
C LYS A 188 -14.05 6.66 11.08
N MET A 189 -13.95 6.21 9.83
CA MET A 189 -15.11 5.73 9.08
C MET A 189 -15.80 4.56 9.79
N ILE A 190 -15.01 3.61 10.32
CA ILE A 190 -15.55 2.46 11.08
C ILE A 190 -16.23 2.93 12.37
N GLU A 191 -15.56 3.81 13.13
CA GLU A 191 -16.11 4.38 14.37
C GLU A 191 -17.46 5.06 14.14
N LEU A 192 -17.60 5.76 13.01
CA LEU A 192 -18.83 6.45 12.62
C LEU A 192 -19.89 5.53 12.01
N GLY A 193 -19.62 4.24 11.83
CA GLY A 193 -20.51 3.30 11.15
C GLY A 193 -20.77 3.65 9.68
N LEU A 194 -19.85 4.40 9.06
CA LEU A 194 -19.96 4.82 7.68
C LEU A 194 -19.54 3.67 6.77
N LYS A 195 -20.44 3.19 5.94
CA LYS A 195 -20.11 2.20 4.91
C LYS A 195 -19.36 2.89 3.77
N PRO A 196 -18.28 2.28 3.25
CA PRO A 196 -17.71 2.76 1.99
C PRO A 196 -18.79 2.74 0.92
N ALA A 197 -18.91 3.83 0.16
CA ALA A 197 -19.78 3.82 -0.99
C ALA A 197 -19.34 2.71 -1.95
N PRO A 198 -20.27 1.96 -2.57
CA PRO A 198 -19.91 1.02 -3.62
C PRO A 198 -19.17 1.83 -4.70
N ILE A 199 -17.95 1.41 -5.02
CA ILE A 199 -17.18 2.02 -6.09
C ILE A 199 -17.89 1.68 -7.39
N THR A 200 -18.72 2.60 -7.88
CA THR A 200 -19.24 2.54 -9.24
C THR A 200 -18.05 2.76 -10.18
N PRO A 201 -17.81 1.92 -11.18
CA PRO A 201 -16.69 2.09 -12.11
C PRO A 201 -17.00 3.17 -13.17
N GLU A 202 -17.33 4.38 -12.73
CA GLU A 202 -17.60 5.52 -13.61
C GLU A 202 -16.76 6.72 -13.22
N ALA A 203 -15.46 6.65 -13.39
CA ALA A 203 -14.60 7.82 -13.46
C ALA A 203 -13.30 7.53 -14.20
N GLN A 204 -13.37 6.93 -15.38
CA GLN A 204 -12.34 7.13 -16.40
C GLN A 204 -12.97 7.00 -17.79
N VAL A 205 -12.78 8.06 -18.57
CA VAL A 205 -13.09 8.24 -19.99
C VAL A 205 -14.44 8.89 -20.28
N GLN A 206 -14.47 10.22 -20.23
CA GLN A 206 -15.35 10.98 -21.13
C GLN A 206 -14.72 11.01 -22.52
N ILE A 207 -15.21 10.18 -23.42
CA ILE A 207 -15.27 10.49 -24.84
C ILE A 207 -16.74 10.33 -25.26
N VAL A 208 -17.25 11.43 -25.78
CA VAL A 208 -18.61 11.67 -26.22
C VAL A 208 -19.06 10.67 -27.28
N GLN A 209 -20.23 10.02 -27.15
CA GLN A 209 -21.32 10.06 -28.14
C GLN A 209 -22.54 9.19 -27.77
N ALA A 210 -23.65 9.92 -27.66
CA ALA A 210 -25.03 9.61 -28.09
C ALA A 210 -25.74 8.27 -27.76
N GLN A 211 -26.85 8.43 -27.07
CA GLN A 211 -28.01 7.60 -26.71
C GLN A 211 -28.69 6.88 -27.95
N PRO A 212 -29.77 6.04 -27.80
CA PRO A 212 -30.77 6.00 -26.73
C PRO A 212 -31.39 4.64 -26.30
N ILE A 213 -31.96 4.64 -25.07
CA ILE A 213 -33.25 4.07 -24.57
C ILE A 213 -33.63 2.60 -24.76
N SER A 214 -33.84 1.89 -23.68
CA SER A 214 -35.18 1.38 -23.27
C SER A 214 -35.17 0.65 -21.93
N LYS A 215 -36.31 0.76 -21.25
CA LYS A 215 -36.69 0.49 -19.87
C LYS A 215 -37.07 -0.99 -19.58
N PRO A 216 -37.63 -1.30 -18.42
CA PRO A 216 -37.13 -2.29 -17.46
C PRO A 216 -38.05 -3.51 -17.31
N VAL A 217 -37.62 -4.55 -16.62
CA VAL A 217 -38.52 -5.56 -16.04
C VAL A 217 -38.02 -5.96 -14.64
N GLU A 218 -38.97 -5.94 -13.75
CA GLU A 218 -38.98 -6.25 -12.35
C GLU A 218 -39.00 -7.77 -12.02
N ILE A 219 -38.58 -8.10 -10.77
CA ILE A 219 -39.16 -9.10 -9.82
C ILE A 219 -38.59 -10.53 -9.86
N MET A 220 -38.08 -11.05 -8.83
CA MET A 220 -38.61 -11.65 -7.61
C MET A 220 -37.57 -12.43 -6.81
N GLN A 221 -37.66 -12.29 -5.52
CA GLN A 221 -36.91 -13.03 -4.50
C GLN A 221 -37.27 -14.53 -4.50
N SER A 222 -36.25 -15.34 -4.28
CA SER A 222 -36.40 -16.56 -3.43
C SER A 222 -35.01 -17.02 -3.01
N GLU A 223 -34.76 -17.03 -1.72
CA GLU A 223 -33.63 -17.73 -1.10
C GLU A 223 -33.81 -19.24 -1.28
N PRO A 224 -32.70 -19.96 -1.56
CA PRO A 224 -32.51 -21.27 -0.96
C PRO A 224 -31.15 -21.40 -0.27
N THR A 225 -31.18 -22.10 0.84
CA THR A 225 -30.12 -22.56 1.72
C THR A 225 -29.03 -23.34 0.98
N PRO A 226 -27.72 -23.10 1.25
CA PRO A 226 -26.66 -23.80 0.55
C PRO A 226 -26.44 -25.22 1.07
N GLU A 227 -26.51 -26.19 0.18
CA GLU A 227 -26.01 -27.53 0.39
C GLU A 227 -24.49 -27.58 0.48
N LYS A 228 -23.99 -28.32 1.46
CA LYS A 228 -22.58 -28.51 1.79
C LYS A 228 -21.97 -29.57 0.87
N VAL A 229 -21.27 -29.16 -0.18
CA VAL A 229 -20.52 -30.05 -1.06
C VAL A 229 -19.03 -30.01 -0.64
N SER A 230 -18.47 -31.18 -0.28
CA SER A 230 -17.06 -31.34 0.01
C SER A 230 -16.31 -31.61 -1.29
N HIS A 231 -15.51 -30.64 -1.78
CA HIS A 231 -14.65 -30.80 -2.95
C HIS A 231 -13.22 -31.14 -2.56
N THR A 232 -12.51 -31.91 -3.40
CA THR A 232 -11.06 -32.11 -3.31
C THR A 232 -10.30 -30.87 -3.74
N SER A 233 -9.01 -30.71 -3.39
CA SER A 233 -8.22 -29.50 -3.68
C SER A 233 -8.16 -29.18 -5.18
N ASP A 234 -8.09 -30.18 -6.04
CA ASP A 234 -7.99 -30.00 -7.50
C ASP A 234 -9.32 -29.51 -8.10
N ASP A 235 -10.45 -29.93 -7.54
CA ASP A 235 -11.78 -29.46 -7.93
C ASP A 235 -11.96 -27.97 -7.54
N LEU A 236 -11.43 -27.57 -6.36
CA LEU A 236 -11.50 -26.19 -5.88
C LEU A 236 -10.73 -25.22 -6.78
N GLU A 237 -9.50 -25.56 -7.19
CA GLU A 237 -8.71 -24.73 -8.09
C GLU A 237 -9.39 -24.57 -9.46
N THR A 238 -10.00 -25.64 -9.98
CA THR A 238 -10.75 -25.59 -11.24
C THR A 238 -11.94 -24.63 -11.14
N ILE A 239 -12.74 -24.71 -10.08
CA ILE A 239 -13.91 -23.84 -9.86
C ILE A 239 -13.47 -22.38 -9.68
N ILE A 240 -12.39 -22.13 -8.92
CA ILE A 240 -11.80 -20.80 -8.74
C ILE A 240 -11.32 -20.23 -10.08
N THR A 241 -10.65 -21.05 -10.89
CA THR A 241 -10.19 -20.64 -12.23
C THR A 241 -11.35 -20.25 -13.13
N GLN A 242 -12.47 -20.94 -13.06
CA GLN A 242 -13.69 -20.67 -13.83
C GLN A 242 -14.55 -19.54 -13.27
N SER A 243 -14.30 -19.08 -12.03
CA SER A 243 -15.06 -17.98 -11.44
C SER A 243 -14.81 -16.67 -12.17
N SER A 244 -15.79 -15.79 -12.21
CA SER A 244 -15.69 -14.48 -12.89
C SER A 244 -15.38 -13.35 -11.92
N ARG A 245 -15.71 -13.51 -10.65
CA ARG A 245 -15.61 -12.49 -9.61
C ARG A 245 -15.18 -13.09 -8.28
N MET A 246 -14.40 -12.33 -7.52
CA MET A 246 -13.97 -12.67 -6.17
C MET A 246 -14.29 -11.51 -5.21
N THR A 247 -14.78 -11.83 -4.02
CA THR A 247 -14.98 -10.84 -2.95
C THR A 247 -14.34 -11.32 -1.66
N ILE A 248 -13.97 -10.37 -0.81
CA ILE A 248 -13.56 -10.65 0.56
C ILE A 248 -14.58 -10.03 1.51
N THR A 249 -15.00 -10.79 2.51
CA THR A 249 -15.81 -10.30 3.64
C THR A 249 -14.92 -10.29 4.87
N ALA A 250 -14.74 -9.14 5.50
CA ALA A 250 -13.89 -8.97 6.68
C ALA A 250 -14.55 -7.98 7.66
N GLY A 251 -14.10 -7.96 8.91
CA GLY A 251 -14.68 -7.09 9.94
C GLY A 251 -16.11 -7.51 10.33
N ASN A 252 -17.01 -6.55 10.38
CA ASN A 252 -18.42 -6.77 10.74
C ASN A 252 -19.26 -7.26 9.54
N ASP A 253 -18.80 -8.31 8.86
CA ASP A 253 -19.37 -8.85 7.63
C ASP A 253 -19.37 -7.85 6.44
N GLU A 254 -18.46 -6.89 6.44
CA GLU A 254 -18.28 -5.98 5.32
C GLU A 254 -17.61 -6.68 4.14
N GLN A 255 -18.29 -6.66 3.00
CA GLN A 255 -17.84 -7.29 1.78
C GLN A 255 -17.28 -6.25 0.81
N PHE A 256 -16.11 -6.52 0.28
CA PHE A 256 -15.52 -5.72 -0.80
C PHE A 256 -15.08 -6.60 -1.96
N GLU A 257 -15.25 -6.09 -3.16
CA GLU A 257 -14.82 -6.77 -4.36
C GLU A 257 -13.35 -6.53 -4.61
N ILE A 258 -12.61 -7.60 -4.87
CA ILE A 258 -11.24 -7.53 -5.36
C ILE A 258 -11.15 -8.22 -6.71
N SER A 259 -10.20 -7.78 -7.51
CA SER A 259 -9.91 -8.47 -8.78
C SER A 259 -9.51 -9.91 -8.48
N LYS A 260 -10.03 -10.86 -9.25
CA LYS A 260 -9.64 -12.27 -9.19
C LYS A 260 -8.12 -12.46 -9.35
N GLU A 261 -7.48 -11.52 -10.03
CA GLU A 261 -6.03 -11.43 -10.17
C GLU A 261 -5.28 -11.32 -8.83
N CYS A 262 -6.00 -10.92 -7.76
CA CYS A 262 -5.48 -10.85 -6.40
C CYS A 262 -5.48 -12.20 -5.66
N TRP A 263 -5.94 -13.28 -6.29
CA TRP A 263 -5.86 -14.63 -5.75
C TRP A 263 -4.43 -15.17 -5.88
N GLY A 264 -3.79 -15.49 -4.76
CA GLY A 264 -2.43 -16.02 -4.69
C GLY A 264 -2.34 -17.53 -4.57
N GLY A 265 -3.50 -18.23 -4.49
CA GLY A 265 -3.54 -19.70 -4.44
C GLY A 265 -3.63 -20.29 -3.04
N PHE A 266 -3.55 -21.61 -3.01
CA PHE A 266 -3.48 -22.43 -1.80
C PHE A 266 -2.03 -22.78 -1.47
N GLY A 267 -1.78 -23.08 -0.20
CA GLY A 267 -0.48 -23.55 0.25
C GLY A 267 -0.56 -24.26 1.60
N GLU A 268 0.60 -24.61 2.10
CA GLU A 268 0.78 -25.13 3.46
C GLU A 268 1.86 -24.33 4.16
N LEU A 269 1.57 -23.89 5.38
CA LEU A 269 2.50 -23.16 6.22
C LEU A 269 2.47 -23.73 7.64
N PHE A 270 3.59 -24.27 8.11
CA PHE A 270 3.74 -24.91 9.43
C PHE A 270 2.67 -26.00 9.70
N GLY A 271 2.38 -26.83 8.70
CA GLY A 271 1.38 -27.92 8.81
C GLY A 271 -0.08 -27.44 8.75
N LYS A 272 -0.33 -26.17 8.43
CA LYS A 272 -1.67 -25.58 8.28
C LYS A 272 -1.97 -25.34 6.81
N LYS A 273 -3.18 -25.69 6.37
CA LYS A 273 -3.65 -25.30 5.04
C LYS A 273 -3.93 -23.79 5.02
N VAL A 274 -3.33 -23.10 4.08
CA VAL A 274 -3.44 -21.64 3.98
C VAL A 274 -3.86 -21.20 2.59
N VAL A 275 -4.38 -19.98 2.53
CA VAL A 275 -4.64 -19.25 1.28
C VAL A 275 -3.83 -17.96 1.27
N PHE A 276 -3.49 -17.51 0.07
CA PHE A 276 -2.79 -16.27 -0.17
C PHE A 276 -3.70 -15.31 -0.93
N CYS A 277 -3.82 -14.07 -0.42
CA CYS A 277 -4.51 -12.99 -1.12
C CYS A 277 -3.56 -11.82 -1.30
N LEU A 278 -3.54 -11.25 -2.49
CA LEU A 278 -2.68 -10.15 -2.89
C LEU A 278 -3.57 -8.94 -3.18
N ILE A 279 -3.63 -7.98 -2.25
CA ILE A 279 -4.46 -6.79 -2.40
C ILE A 279 -3.55 -5.63 -2.77
N ASP A 280 -3.82 -5.00 -3.92
CA ASP A 280 -3.13 -3.77 -4.34
C ASP A 280 -3.15 -2.76 -3.18
N THR A 281 -1.99 -2.21 -2.82
CA THR A 281 -1.87 -1.25 -1.72
C THR A 281 -2.74 -0.01 -1.90
N GLN A 282 -3.13 0.30 -3.15
CA GLN A 282 -4.07 1.38 -3.47
C GLN A 282 -5.54 1.04 -3.15
N LYS A 283 -5.86 -0.22 -2.86
CA LYS A 283 -7.20 -0.64 -2.40
C LYS A 283 -7.35 -0.39 -0.89
N THR A 284 -7.48 0.86 -0.52
CA THR A 284 -7.43 1.38 0.84
C THR A 284 -8.38 0.65 1.79
N MET A 285 -9.65 0.60 1.44
CA MET A 285 -10.69 0.03 2.31
C MET A 285 -10.48 -1.48 2.49
N GLY A 286 -10.19 -2.20 1.41
CA GLY A 286 -9.94 -3.63 1.49
C GLY A 286 -8.74 -3.95 2.40
N ASN A 287 -7.64 -3.21 2.26
CA ASN A 287 -6.46 -3.38 3.11
C ASN A 287 -6.75 -3.04 4.57
N LEU A 288 -7.54 -1.99 4.83
CA LEU A 288 -7.93 -1.61 6.18
C LEU A 288 -8.75 -2.71 6.86
N LEU A 289 -9.82 -3.18 6.21
CA LEU A 289 -10.66 -4.26 6.73
C LEU A 289 -9.84 -5.52 7.00
N MET A 290 -8.95 -5.88 6.07
CA MET A 290 -8.06 -7.03 6.25
C MET A 290 -7.05 -6.83 7.39
N THR A 291 -6.55 -5.63 7.60
CA THR A 291 -5.59 -5.34 8.68
C THR A 291 -6.26 -5.49 10.05
N GLN A 292 -7.48 -5.00 10.20
CA GLN A 292 -8.22 -4.98 11.47
C GLN A 292 -8.92 -6.30 11.79
N SER A 293 -9.17 -7.15 10.80
CA SER A 293 -9.89 -8.40 11.00
C SER A 293 -8.95 -9.56 11.32
N GLU A 294 -9.27 -10.35 12.33
CA GLU A 294 -8.61 -11.63 12.59
C GLU A 294 -9.12 -12.73 11.63
N ASN A 295 -10.42 -12.68 11.32
CA ASN A 295 -11.08 -13.64 10.44
C ASN A 295 -11.64 -12.93 9.22
N TYR A 296 -11.64 -13.62 8.08
CA TYR A 296 -12.23 -13.14 6.84
C TYR A 296 -12.72 -14.31 5.99
N LYS A 297 -13.60 -14.01 5.03
CA LYS A 297 -14.14 -14.98 4.08
C LYS A 297 -13.76 -14.55 2.66
N ILE A 298 -13.38 -15.52 1.85
CA ILE A 298 -13.15 -15.31 0.41
C ILE A 298 -14.25 -16.02 -0.33
N SER A 299 -14.98 -15.30 -1.17
CA SER A 299 -16.11 -15.84 -1.93
C SER A 299 -15.86 -15.70 -3.42
N PHE A 300 -16.07 -16.75 -4.17
CA PHE A 300 -15.94 -16.81 -5.63
C PHE A 300 -17.31 -17.00 -6.28
N TYR A 301 -17.54 -16.30 -7.38
CA TYR A 301 -18.81 -16.25 -8.09
C TYR A 301 -18.63 -16.62 -9.56
N GLN A 302 -19.60 -17.31 -10.14
CA GLN A 302 -19.71 -17.50 -11.59
C GLN A 302 -20.45 -16.32 -12.24
N SER A 303 -20.26 -16.15 -13.55
CA SER A 303 -20.96 -15.13 -14.33
C SER A 303 -22.47 -15.26 -14.15
N ASN A 304 -23.13 -14.13 -13.89
CA ASN A 304 -24.57 -14.01 -13.72
C ASN A 304 -25.18 -14.69 -12.45
N ASN A 305 -24.35 -15.11 -11.49
CA ASN A 305 -24.86 -15.67 -10.23
C ASN A 305 -24.47 -14.74 -9.06
N ASN A 306 -25.46 -14.31 -8.28
CA ASN A 306 -25.24 -13.50 -7.07
C ASN A 306 -24.90 -14.36 -5.84
N GLN A 307 -25.00 -15.69 -5.95
CA GLN A 307 -24.57 -16.58 -4.88
C GLN A 307 -23.15 -17.09 -5.15
N PRO A 308 -22.30 -17.13 -4.11
CA PRO A 308 -20.96 -17.65 -4.25
C PRO A 308 -20.98 -19.16 -4.51
N VAL A 309 -20.17 -19.61 -5.47
CA VAL A 309 -19.97 -21.05 -5.73
C VAL A 309 -18.98 -21.68 -4.75
N ILE A 310 -18.08 -20.88 -4.18
CA ILE A 310 -17.15 -21.28 -3.13
C ILE A 310 -17.06 -20.16 -2.10
N VAL A 311 -17.04 -20.54 -0.82
CA VAL A 311 -16.69 -19.67 0.30
C VAL A 311 -15.60 -20.34 1.12
N ILE A 312 -14.48 -19.62 1.31
CA ILE A 312 -13.34 -20.07 2.10
C ILE A 312 -13.28 -19.21 3.36
N ASN A 313 -13.48 -19.79 4.53
CA ASN A 313 -13.31 -19.10 5.79
C ASN A 313 -11.84 -19.14 6.21
N CYS A 314 -11.31 -18.01 6.60
CA CYS A 314 -9.90 -17.84 6.91
C CYS A 314 -9.68 -17.16 8.26
N LYS A 315 -8.65 -17.63 8.98
CA LYS A 315 -8.07 -16.91 10.10
C LYS A 315 -6.74 -16.31 9.65
N LYS A 316 -6.60 -15.00 9.75
CA LYS A 316 -5.38 -14.31 9.36
C LYS A 316 -4.19 -14.77 10.20
N LEU A 317 -3.13 -15.25 9.56
CA LEU A 317 -1.88 -15.63 10.20
C LEU A 317 -0.84 -14.53 10.10
N MET A 318 -0.73 -13.90 8.91
CA MET A 318 0.23 -12.83 8.69
C MET A 318 -0.23 -11.91 7.55
N ALA A 319 0.33 -10.71 7.55
CA ALA A 319 0.23 -9.75 6.46
C ALA A 319 1.62 -9.17 6.18
N GLN A 320 1.97 -9.04 4.91
CA GLN A 320 3.25 -8.49 4.47
C GLN A 320 3.07 -7.70 3.18
N THR A 321 3.69 -6.53 3.10
CA THR A 321 3.76 -5.79 1.84
C THR A 321 4.87 -6.37 0.97
N ILE A 322 4.52 -6.73 -0.27
CA ILE A 322 5.44 -7.26 -1.28
C ILE A 322 5.38 -6.39 -2.54
N ASN A 323 6.46 -6.37 -3.31
CA ASN A 323 6.49 -5.68 -4.59
C ASN A 323 5.79 -6.48 -5.70
N GLY A 324 5.50 -5.83 -6.83
CA GLY A 324 4.77 -6.44 -7.93
C GLY A 324 5.51 -7.60 -8.61
N GLU A 325 6.84 -7.63 -8.57
CA GLU A 325 7.61 -8.75 -9.10
C GLU A 325 7.48 -10.01 -8.23
N GLU A 326 7.51 -9.84 -6.91
CA GLU A 326 7.26 -10.94 -5.98
C GLU A 326 5.80 -11.41 -6.08
N ALA A 327 4.87 -10.46 -6.13
CA ALA A 327 3.45 -10.76 -6.32
C ALA A 327 3.20 -11.52 -7.62
N LYS A 328 3.90 -11.17 -8.72
CA LYS A 328 3.79 -11.84 -10.01
C LYS A 328 4.28 -13.28 -10.01
N LYS A 329 5.21 -13.64 -9.13
CA LYS A 329 5.63 -15.03 -8.95
C LYS A 329 4.54 -15.89 -8.29
N MET A 330 3.65 -15.25 -7.51
CA MET A 330 2.54 -15.91 -6.82
C MET A 330 1.26 -15.89 -7.66
N SER A 331 1.03 -14.83 -8.42
CA SER A 331 -0.09 -14.68 -9.34
C SER A 331 0.36 -13.99 -10.61
N SER A 332 0.25 -14.68 -11.74
CA SER A 332 0.68 -14.19 -13.07
C SER A 332 -0.01 -12.88 -13.49
N ASN A 333 -1.12 -12.56 -12.86
CA ASN A 333 -1.94 -11.39 -13.16
C ASN A 333 -1.54 -10.15 -12.35
N CYS A 334 -0.65 -10.26 -11.37
CA CYS A 334 -0.13 -9.10 -10.67
C CYS A 334 0.71 -8.23 -11.60
N ILE A 335 0.59 -6.92 -11.45
CA ILE A 335 1.25 -5.95 -12.31
C ILE A 335 2.61 -5.60 -11.70
N VAL A 336 3.66 -5.76 -12.48
CA VAL A 336 5.00 -5.27 -12.17
C VAL A 336 4.94 -3.74 -12.03
N GLY A 337 5.59 -3.19 -10.99
CA GLY A 337 5.53 -1.75 -10.70
C GLY A 337 4.44 -1.32 -9.70
N LYS A 338 3.57 -2.25 -9.27
CA LYS A 338 2.66 -2.05 -8.14
C LYS A 338 3.20 -2.71 -6.87
N SER A 339 2.65 -2.29 -5.72
CA SER A 339 2.87 -2.96 -4.44
C SER A 339 1.58 -3.62 -3.98
N TYR A 340 1.72 -4.76 -3.32
CA TYR A 340 0.59 -5.55 -2.84
C TYR A 340 0.78 -5.88 -1.37
N ASN A 341 -0.31 -5.85 -0.61
CA ASN A 341 -0.34 -6.47 0.70
C ASN A 341 -0.74 -7.93 0.52
N MET A 342 0.18 -8.83 0.83
CA MET A 342 -0.07 -10.25 0.88
C MET A 342 -0.64 -10.62 2.25
N TYR A 343 -1.83 -11.19 2.25
CA TYR A 343 -2.46 -11.76 3.43
C TYR A 343 -2.42 -13.26 3.36
N VAL A 344 -1.93 -13.90 4.41
CA VAL A 344 -1.93 -15.35 4.56
C VAL A 344 -2.96 -15.73 5.61
N GLY A 345 -3.93 -16.53 5.21
CA GLY A 345 -4.99 -17.00 6.07
C GLY A 345 -5.02 -18.51 6.21
N GLU A 346 -5.07 -19.01 7.43
CA GLU A 346 -5.38 -20.42 7.71
C GLU A 346 -6.83 -20.70 7.34
N ILE A 347 -7.05 -21.76 6.56
CA ILE A 347 -8.40 -22.22 6.23
C ILE A 347 -9.03 -22.83 7.48
N ILE A 348 -10.14 -22.24 7.92
CA ILE A 348 -10.91 -22.73 9.05
C ILE A 348 -12.25 -23.30 8.58
N LYS A 349 -12.75 -24.28 9.31
CA LYS A 349 -14.02 -24.98 8.98
C LYS A 349 -15.23 -24.12 9.32
#